data_33873369da27b7455728dad12857b1ce
#
_entry.id   33873369da27b7455728dad12857b1ce
#
_cell.length_a   1.000
_cell.length_b   1.000
_cell.length_c   1.000
_cell.angle_alpha   90.00
_cell.angle_beta   90.00
_cell.angle_gamma   90.00
#
_symmetry.space_group_name_H-M   'P 1'
#
loop_
_entity.id
_entity.type
_entity.pdbx_description
1 polymer ?
#
loop_
_entity_poly.entity_id
_entity_poly.type
_entity_poly.pdbx_seq_one_letter_code
_entity_poly.pdbx_strand_id
1 'polypeptide(L)'
;IQFIRFVNQLRGTIIIQTEPQLKKLFKESFNHLVIDNTEPIPYFDYWVPILSLPRILNVTYGNLISKTPYLKPNKKSINEWKKRMDNGKIRVGVSWRGRTKNYPFEYLFKLMRENSNYEWVNLQALCTVDEINQLQSIGVKDYFSNITNWHDTAGLISNLDFVITIDTGLAHLVGALNKPCLLLLDRYKTCWRWLLNRNDSPWYPSLTLIRQTQVDGYDEQLMTVQNHIAKKIGAEAPISST
;
A
#
# COMPACT_ATOMS: atom_id res chain seq x y z
N ILE A 1 -4.98 -8.67 4.88
CA ILE A 1 -4.30 -8.66 3.56
C ILE A 1 -2.99 -9.45 3.61
N GLN A 2 -2.09 -9.23 4.58
CA GLN A 2 -0.73 -9.81 4.59
C GLN A 2 -0.71 -11.34 4.59
N PHE A 3 -1.53 -12.00 5.41
CA PHE A 3 -1.48 -13.46 5.59
C PHE A 3 -2.29 -14.24 4.57
N ILE A 4 -3.10 -13.59 3.74
CA ILE A 4 -3.87 -14.27 2.70
C ILE A 4 -2.96 -14.97 1.66
N ARG A 5 -1.71 -14.56 1.52
CA ARG A 5 -0.71 -15.21 0.65
C ARG A 5 -0.48 -16.70 0.97
N PHE A 6 -0.74 -17.11 2.21
CA PHE A 6 -0.53 -18.48 2.66
C PHE A 6 -1.68 -19.43 2.29
N VAL A 7 -2.82 -18.91 1.84
CA VAL A 7 -3.99 -19.72 1.51
C VAL A 7 -3.67 -20.76 0.42
N ASN A 8 -2.86 -20.41 -0.56
CA ASN A 8 -2.48 -21.32 -1.64
C ASN A 8 -1.55 -22.48 -1.20
N GLN A 9 -1.09 -22.52 0.05
CA GLN A 9 -0.33 -23.64 0.61
C GLN A 9 -1.23 -24.68 1.28
N LEU A 10 -2.50 -24.35 1.50
CA LEU A 10 -3.46 -25.28 2.06
C LEU A 10 -3.90 -26.32 1.02
N ARG A 11 -4.26 -27.51 1.50
CA ARG A 11 -4.79 -28.59 0.67
C ARG A 11 -6.30 -28.67 0.83
N GLY A 12 -6.99 -29.21 -0.19
CA GLY A 12 -8.43 -29.39 -0.20
C GLY A 12 -9.18 -28.23 -0.87
N THR A 13 -10.50 -28.25 -0.71
CA THR A 13 -11.38 -27.15 -1.19
C THR A 13 -11.32 -26.00 -0.20
N ILE A 14 -10.88 -24.84 -0.64
CA ILE A 14 -10.70 -23.69 0.23
C ILE A 14 -11.86 -22.71 0.05
N ILE A 15 -12.42 -22.29 1.18
CA ILE A 15 -13.41 -21.19 1.27
C ILE A 15 -12.73 -20.04 2.03
N ILE A 16 -12.70 -18.87 1.42
CA ILE A 16 -12.15 -17.65 2.04
C ILE A 16 -13.32 -16.79 2.48
N GLN A 17 -13.51 -16.62 3.79
CA GLN A 17 -14.44 -15.64 4.33
C GLN A 17 -13.71 -14.35 4.65
N THR A 18 -14.28 -13.20 4.25
CA THR A 18 -13.63 -11.89 4.39
C THR A 18 -14.65 -10.78 4.64
N GLU A 19 -14.17 -9.57 4.87
CA GLU A 19 -15.01 -8.37 4.89
C GLU A 19 -15.54 -8.05 3.47
N PRO A 20 -16.76 -7.51 3.32
CA PRO A 20 -17.35 -7.18 2.01
C PRO A 20 -16.45 -6.33 1.13
N GLN A 21 -15.74 -5.37 1.74
CA GLN A 21 -14.84 -4.46 1.02
C GLN A 21 -13.64 -5.15 0.37
N LEU A 22 -13.23 -6.34 0.85
CA LEU A 22 -12.09 -7.11 0.32
C LEU A 22 -12.53 -8.20 -0.67
N LYS A 23 -13.80 -8.59 -0.65
CA LYS A 23 -14.31 -9.74 -1.39
C LYS A 23 -13.98 -9.70 -2.88
N LYS A 24 -14.25 -8.58 -3.54
CA LYS A 24 -13.99 -8.43 -4.97
C LYS A 24 -12.50 -8.59 -5.29
N LEU A 25 -11.62 -7.98 -4.51
CA LEU A 25 -10.18 -8.08 -4.69
C LEU A 25 -9.69 -9.53 -4.50
N PHE A 26 -10.21 -10.26 -3.53
CA PHE A 26 -9.83 -11.64 -3.28
C PHE A 26 -10.37 -12.58 -4.36
N LYS A 27 -11.60 -12.39 -4.85
CA LYS A 27 -12.16 -13.14 -6.00
C LYS A 27 -11.30 -13.01 -7.25
N GLU A 28 -10.75 -11.83 -7.52
CA GLU A 28 -9.88 -11.60 -8.68
C GLU A 28 -8.45 -12.13 -8.46
N SER A 29 -8.05 -12.34 -7.21
CA SER A 29 -6.67 -12.72 -6.86
C SER A 29 -6.48 -14.23 -6.63
N PHE A 30 -7.53 -14.94 -6.22
CA PHE A 30 -7.46 -16.34 -5.81
C PHE A 30 -8.49 -17.20 -6.55
N ASN A 31 -8.07 -18.39 -6.93
CA ASN A 31 -8.97 -19.39 -7.54
C ASN A 31 -9.65 -20.25 -6.45
N HIS A 32 -10.33 -19.57 -5.51
CA HIS A 32 -11.04 -20.19 -4.41
C HIS A 32 -12.43 -19.58 -4.27
N LEU A 33 -13.35 -20.27 -3.59
CA LEU A 33 -14.62 -19.68 -3.23
C LEU A 33 -14.37 -18.55 -2.21
N VAL A 34 -14.78 -17.33 -2.53
CA VAL A 34 -14.69 -16.18 -1.64
C VAL A 34 -16.09 -15.72 -1.29
N ILE A 35 -16.41 -15.74 0.00
CA ILE A 35 -17.64 -15.22 0.57
C ILE A 35 -17.32 -14.05 1.51
N ASP A 36 -18.29 -13.20 1.76
CA ASP A 36 -18.16 -12.21 2.83
C ASP A 36 -18.97 -12.64 4.08
N ASN A 37 -18.80 -11.88 5.15
CA ASN A 37 -19.41 -12.17 6.45
C ASN A 37 -20.93 -11.92 6.50
N THR A 38 -21.55 -11.46 5.40
CA THR A 38 -23.00 -11.30 5.26
C THR A 38 -23.67 -12.45 4.51
N GLU A 39 -22.87 -13.34 3.89
CA GLU A 39 -23.36 -14.47 3.10
C GLU A 39 -23.43 -15.75 3.94
N PRO A 40 -24.35 -16.68 3.58
CA PRO A 40 -24.38 -18.01 4.19
C PRO A 40 -23.04 -18.72 4.04
N ILE A 41 -22.56 -19.31 5.11
CA ILE A 41 -21.33 -20.11 5.09
C ILE A 41 -21.69 -21.51 4.57
N PRO A 42 -21.09 -22.00 3.46
CA PRO A 42 -21.25 -23.37 3.01
C PRO A 42 -20.75 -24.38 4.05
N TYR A 43 -21.13 -25.65 3.90
CA TYR A 43 -20.58 -26.71 4.75
C TYR A 43 -19.04 -26.74 4.66
N PHE A 44 -18.40 -26.97 5.80
CA PHE A 44 -16.95 -27.11 5.92
C PHE A 44 -16.58 -28.12 7.02
N ASP A 45 -15.45 -28.80 6.86
CA ASP A 45 -14.96 -29.74 7.87
C ASP A 45 -14.12 -29.05 8.94
N TYR A 46 -13.32 -28.08 8.53
CA TYR A 46 -12.39 -27.33 9.40
C TYR A 46 -12.37 -25.85 9.06
N TRP A 47 -12.09 -25.04 10.06
CA TRP A 47 -11.86 -23.61 9.86
C TRP A 47 -10.61 -23.14 10.61
N VAL A 48 -10.01 -22.08 10.14
CA VAL A 48 -8.82 -21.50 10.74
C VAL A 48 -8.81 -19.97 10.58
N PRO A 49 -8.55 -19.22 11.67
CA PRO A 49 -8.29 -17.79 11.54
C PRO A 49 -7.06 -17.55 10.68
N ILE A 50 -7.13 -16.61 9.74
CA ILE A 50 -6.03 -16.30 8.82
C ILE A 50 -4.73 -15.94 9.54
N LEU A 51 -4.82 -15.33 10.72
CA LEU A 51 -3.67 -14.99 11.56
C LEU A 51 -2.94 -16.21 12.13
N SER A 52 -3.60 -17.38 12.16
CA SER A 52 -3.02 -18.64 12.64
C SER A 52 -2.28 -19.42 11.55
N LEU A 53 -2.49 -19.07 10.28
CA LEU A 53 -1.85 -19.79 9.15
C LEU A 53 -0.33 -19.85 9.24
N PRO A 54 0.40 -18.77 9.59
CA PRO A 54 1.85 -18.85 9.71
C PRO A 54 2.31 -19.94 10.72
N ARG A 55 1.62 -20.07 11.85
CA ARG A 55 1.94 -21.10 12.86
C ARG A 55 1.64 -22.50 12.35
N ILE A 56 0.47 -22.69 11.74
CA ILE A 56 0.03 -24.02 11.21
C ILE A 56 0.96 -24.49 10.10
N LEU A 57 1.43 -23.58 9.27
CA LEU A 57 2.32 -23.84 8.15
C LEU A 57 3.81 -23.77 8.53
N ASN A 58 4.12 -23.67 9.84
CA ASN A 58 5.49 -23.56 10.35
C ASN A 58 6.30 -22.48 9.62
N VAL A 59 5.68 -21.32 9.35
CA VAL A 59 6.35 -20.20 8.71
C VAL A 59 7.35 -19.58 9.69
N THR A 60 8.58 -19.54 9.26
CA THR A 60 9.71 -18.88 9.94
C THR A 60 10.24 -17.76 9.06
N TYR A 61 11.17 -16.98 9.60
CA TYR A 61 11.84 -15.95 8.82
C TYR A 61 12.60 -16.54 7.60
N GLY A 62 13.17 -17.75 7.74
CA GLY A 62 13.96 -18.39 6.69
C GLY A 62 13.13 -18.97 5.54
N ASN A 63 11.84 -19.28 5.76
CA ASN A 63 10.95 -19.85 4.74
C ASN A 63 9.77 -18.92 4.40
N LEU A 64 9.86 -17.65 4.77
CA LEU A 64 8.82 -16.68 4.51
C LEU A 64 8.63 -16.48 3.00
N ILE A 65 7.41 -16.64 2.52
CA ILE A 65 7.08 -16.34 1.13
C ILE A 65 7.01 -14.82 0.95
N SER A 66 8.02 -14.26 0.31
CA SER A 66 8.08 -12.85 -0.04
C SER A 66 7.58 -12.55 -1.47
N LYS A 67 7.20 -13.59 -2.23
CA LYS A 67 6.77 -13.43 -3.63
C LYS A 67 5.56 -12.51 -3.74
N THR A 68 5.71 -11.47 -4.54
CA THR A 68 4.68 -10.49 -4.91
C THR A 68 4.68 -10.31 -6.44
N PRO A 69 3.58 -9.85 -7.07
CA PRO A 69 2.28 -9.60 -6.45
C PRO A 69 1.52 -10.90 -6.15
N TYR A 70 0.74 -10.91 -5.06
CA TYR A 70 -0.21 -11.98 -4.75
C TYR A 70 -1.67 -11.47 -4.69
N LEU A 71 -1.88 -10.15 -4.73
CA LEU A 71 -3.18 -9.54 -4.99
C LEU A 71 -3.15 -8.86 -6.36
N LYS A 72 -4.26 -8.95 -7.08
CA LYS A 72 -4.36 -8.41 -8.44
C LYS A 72 -5.76 -7.82 -8.66
N PRO A 73 -5.89 -6.53 -8.94
CA PRO A 73 -7.13 -6.00 -9.49
C PRO A 73 -7.30 -6.47 -10.94
N ASN A 74 -8.53 -6.50 -11.43
CA ASN A 74 -8.75 -6.90 -12.82
C ASN A 74 -8.27 -5.81 -13.81
N LYS A 75 -8.01 -6.23 -15.04
CA LYS A 75 -7.51 -5.33 -16.11
C LYS A 75 -8.46 -4.19 -16.41
N LYS A 76 -9.78 -4.40 -16.28
CA LYS A 76 -10.78 -3.36 -16.52
C LYS A 76 -10.59 -2.20 -15.53
N SER A 77 -10.52 -2.49 -14.23
CA SER A 77 -10.29 -1.48 -13.21
C SER A 77 -8.96 -0.72 -13.42
N ILE A 78 -7.88 -1.43 -13.74
CA ILE A 78 -6.58 -0.80 -14.04
C ILE A 78 -6.72 0.19 -15.20
N ASN A 79 -7.36 -0.24 -16.30
CA ASN A 79 -7.50 0.59 -17.50
C ASN A 79 -8.43 1.80 -17.31
N GLU A 80 -9.48 1.65 -16.52
CA GLU A 80 -10.37 2.76 -16.15
C GLU A 80 -9.63 3.85 -15.37
N TRP A 81 -8.81 3.45 -14.40
CA TRP A 81 -7.96 4.40 -13.66
C TRP A 81 -6.88 5.01 -14.54
N LYS A 82 -6.24 4.22 -15.41
CA LYS A 82 -5.23 4.71 -16.35
C LYS A 82 -5.76 5.88 -17.20
N LYS A 83 -6.96 5.73 -17.76
CA LYS A 83 -7.60 6.78 -18.58
C LYS A 83 -7.85 8.08 -17.83
N ARG A 84 -8.09 8.01 -16.51
CA ARG A 84 -8.32 9.20 -15.64
C ARG A 84 -7.04 9.93 -15.25
N MET A 85 -5.92 9.24 -15.32
CA MET A 85 -4.63 9.68 -14.77
C MET A 85 -3.57 9.95 -15.85
N ASP A 86 -3.91 9.83 -17.12
CA ASP A 86 -2.93 9.89 -18.20
C ASP A 86 -2.55 11.33 -18.54
N ASN A 87 -1.43 11.80 -17.99
CA ASN A 87 -0.89 13.15 -18.19
C ASN A 87 0.63 13.20 -18.38
N GLY A 88 1.28 12.02 -18.49
CA GLY A 88 2.73 11.91 -18.72
C GLY A 88 3.63 12.23 -17.53
N LYS A 89 3.08 12.57 -16.36
CA LYS A 89 3.87 12.82 -15.15
C LYS A 89 4.09 11.55 -14.35
N ILE A 90 5.15 11.53 -13.55
CA ILE A 90 5.36 10.51 -12.49
C ILE A 90 4.28 10.69 -11.42
N ARG A 91 3.59 9.61 -11.08
CA ARG A 91 2.43 9.58 -10.17
C ARG A 91 2.81 9.05 -8.81
N VAL A 92 2.60 9.86 -7.79
CA VAL A 92 2.96 9.54 -6.41
C VAL A 92 1.72 9.53 -5.53
N GLY A 93 1.38 8.36 -4.98
CA GLY A 93 0.31 8.24 -4.01
C GLY A 93 0.78 8.60 -2.61
N VAL A 94 -0.05 9.33 -1.84
CA VAL A 94 0.28 9.72 -0.46
C VAL A 94 -0.84 9.41 0.51
N SER A 95 -0.45 8.92 1.72
CA SER A 95 -1.37 8.74 2.85
C SER A 95 -0.60 8.88 4.17
N TRP A 96 -1.17 9.60 5.14
CA TRP A 96 -0.50 10.02 6.37
C TRP A 96 -1.23 9.63 7.65
N ARG A 97 -2.45 9.09 7.56
CA ARG A 97 -3.26 8.78 8.74
C ARG A 97 -3.88 7.41 8.66
N GLY A 98 -3.80 6.68 9.76
CA GLY A 98 -4.55 5.45 10.00
C GLY A 98 -5.48 5.59 11.21
N ARG A 99 -6.07 4.48 11.63
CA ARG A 99 -6.97 4.49 12.79
C ARG A 99 -6.28 4.88 14.11
N THR A 100 -5.02 4.49 14.28
CA THR A 100 -4.25 4.68 15.53
C THR A 100 -2.87 5.28 15.29
N LYS A 101 -2.51 5.56 14.05
CA LYS A 101 -1.20 6.08 13.66
C LYS A 101 -1.38 7.28 12.75
N ASN A 102 -0.65 8.33 13.04
CA ASN A 102 -0.66 9.56 12.24
C ASN A 102 0.77 10.00 11.98
N TYR A 103 1.00 10.51 10.80
CA TYR A 103 2.17 11.30 10.43
C TYR A 103 1.69 12.75 10.29
N PRO A 104 2.43 13.75 10.79
CA PRO A 104 2.00 15.13 10.67
C PRO A 104 1.85 15.55 9.20
N PHE A 105 0.66 16.01 8.85
CA PHE A 105 0.30 16.32 7.47
C PHE A 105 1.17 17.42 6.85
N GLU A 106 1.55 18.41 7.64
CA GLU A 106 2.35 19.56 7.23
C GLU A 106 3.69 19.18 6.59
N TYR A 107 4.32 18.09 7.03
CA TYR A 107 5.56 17.60 6.44
C TYR A 107 5.35 17.00 5.04
N LEU A 108 4.30 16.21 4.85
CA LEU A 108 3.96 15.68 3.53
C LEU A 108 3.42 16.78 2.60
N PHE A 109 2.67 17.73 3.13
CA PHE A 109 2.21 18.89 2.37
C PHE A 109 3.40 19.71 1.86
N LYS A 110 4.40 19.98 2.71
CA LYS A 110 5.66 20.62 2.31
C LYS A 110 6.35 19.83 1.19
N LEU A 111 6.49 18.51 1.35
CA LEU A 111 7.09 17.65 0.33
C LEU A 111 6.36 17.76 -1.02
N MET A 112 5.03 17.68 -1.01
CA MET A 112 4.23 17.78 -2.23
C MET A 112 4.35 19.13 -2.91
N ARG A 113 4.33 20.22 -2.14
CA ARG A 113 4.46 21.59 -2.65
C ARG A 113 5.84 21.85 -3.28
N GLU A 114 6.91 21.34 -2.66
CA GLU A 114 8.29 21.50 -3.16
C GLU A 114 8.59 20.63 -4.39
N ASN A 115 7.75 19.63 -4.67
CA ASN A 115 7.94 18.69 -5.78
C ASN A 115 6.73 18.70 -6.74
N SER A 116 6.41 19.86 -7.29
CA SER A 116 5.25 20.09 -8.17
C SER A 116 5.35 19.46 -9.57
N ASN A 117 6.51 18.93 -9.93
CA ASN A 117 6.75 18.19 -11.18
C ASN A 117 6.10 16.80 -11.18
N TYR A 118 5.67 16.28 -10.03
CA TYR A 118 4.91 15.04 -9.92
C TYR A 118 3.40 15.27 -10.02
N GLU A 119 2.68 14.23 -10.39
CA GLU A 119 1.25 14.13 -10.13
C GLU A 119 1.04 13.49 -8.76
N TRP A 120 0.69 14.29 -7.79
CA TRP A 120 0.38 13.82 -6.45
C TRP A 120 -1.07 13.34 -6.38
N VAL A 121 -1.26 12.15 -5.82
CA VAL A 121 -2.55 11.48 -5.70
C VAL A 121 -2.87 11.23 -4.23
N ASN A 122 -3.97 11.79 -3.76
CA ASN A 122 -4.46 11.52 -2.42
C ASN A 122 -4.96 10.08 -2.29
N LEU A 123 -4.41 9.34 -1.34
CA LEU A 123 -4.86 7.99 -0.94
C LEU A 123 -5.40 7.97 0.50
N GLN A 124 -5.52 9.13 1.13
CA GLN A 124 -6.06 9.28 2.48
C GLN A 124 -7.59 9.25 2.46
N ALA A 125 -8.19 8.24 3.11
CA ALA A 125 -9.64 8.04 3.10
C ALA A 125 -10.42 9.16 3.82
N LEU A 126 -9.86 9.69 4.90
CA LEU A 126 -10.50 10.71 5.73
C LEU A 126 -9.55 11.90 5.86
N CYS A 127 -9.83 12.95 5.12
CA CYS A 127 -9.17 14.24 5.23
C CYS A 127 -10.07 15.23 5.97
N THR A 128 -9.47 16.16 6.70
CA THR A 128 -10.19 17.33 7.20
C THR A 128 -10.49 18.31 6.07
N VAL A 129 -11.41 19.22 6.27
CA VAL A 129 -11.72 20.28 5.27
C VAL A 129 -10.47 21.09 4.94
N ASP A 130 -9.68 21.43 5.95
CA ASP A 130 -8.44 22.20 5.77
C ASP A 130 -7.41 21.44 4.97
N GLU A 131 -7.22 20.14 5.23
CA GLU A 131 -6.34 19.28 4.44
C GLU A 131 -6.80 19.21 2.97
N ILE A 132 -8.10 19.07 2.72
CA ILE A 132 -8.66 19.07 1.36
C ILE A 132 -8.35 20.39 0.65
N ASN A 133 -8.61 21.52 1.29
CA ASN A 133 -8.36 22.84 0.73
C ASN A 133 -6.87 23.04 0.40
N GLN A 134 -5.99 22.64 1.31
CA GLN A 134 -4.54 22.71 1.09
C GLN A 134 -4.10 21.81 -0.07
N LEU A 135 -4.56 20.57 -0.15
CA LEU A 135 -4.23 19.64 -1.24
C LEU A 135 -4.71 20.20 -2.59
N GLN A 136 -5.92 20.76 -2.65
CA GLN A 136 -6.46 21.37 -3.86
C GLN A 136 -5.64 22.58 -4.31
N SER A 137 -5.16 23.41 -3.37
CA SER A 137 -4.37 24.62 -3.66
C SER A 137 -3.06 24.35 -4.40
N ILE A 138 -2.52 23.13 -4.28
CA ILE A 138 -1.29 22.68 -4.96
C ILE A 138 -1.58 21.64 -6.06
N GLY A 139 -2.84 21.42 -6.42
CA GLY A 139 -3.26 20.58 -7.54
C GLY A 139 -3.16 19.07 -7.31
N VAL A 140 -3.14 18.63 -6.03
CA VAL A 140 -3.19 17.19 -5.68
C VAL A 140 -4.52 16.60 -6.16
N LYS A 141 -4.45 15.45 -6.82
CA LYS A 141 -5.63 14.75 -7.33
C LYS A 141 -6.28 13.92 -6.22
N ASP A 142 -7.54 14.19 -5.94
CA ASP A 142 -8.36 13.38 -5.04
C ASP A 142 -9.29 12.48 -5.85
N TYR A 143 -8.91 11.21 -5.96
CA TYR A 143 -9.75 10.18 -6.55
C TYR A 143 -10.42 9.31 -5.48
N PHE A 144 -10.06 9.49 -4.22
CA PHE A 144 -10.46 8.59 -3.14
C PHE A 144 -11.94 8.70 -2.77
N SER A 145 -12.55 9.88 -2.97
CA SER A 145 -13.99 10.11 -2.78
C SER A 145 -14.89 9.16 -3.60
N ASN A 146 -14.36 8.61 -4.70
CA ASN A 146 -15.07 7.69 -5.60
C ASN A 146 -14.74 6.21 -5.34
N ILE A 147 -13.92 5.91 -4.33
CA ILE A 147 -13.49 4.54 -4.01
C ILE A 147 -14.33 3.99 -2.86
N THR A 148 -14.96 2.85 -3.10
CA THR A 148 -15.82 2.18 -2.11
C THR A 148 -15.27 0.86 -1.59
N ASN A 149 -14.22 0.31 -2.24
CA ASN A 149 -13.68 -0.99 -1.89
C ASN A 149 -12.19 -1.13 -2.22
N TRP A 150 -11.55 -2.13 -1.67
CA TRP A 150 -10.12 -2.39 -1.84
C TRP A 150 -9.71 -2.80 -3.26
N HIS A 151 -10.63 -3.32 -4.06
CA HIS A 151 -10.35 -3.65 -5.46
C HIS A 151 -10.15 -2.38 -6.31
N ASP A 152 -10.97 -1.37 -6.08
CA ASP A 152 -10.86 -0.09 -6.79
C ASP A 152 -9.60 0.67 -6.31
N THR A 153 -9.31 0.63 -5.00
CA THR A 153 -8.04 1.13 -4.46
C THR A 153 -6.83 0.43 -5.11
N ALA A 154 -6.90 -0.89 -5.29
CA ALA A 154 -5.83 -1.64 -5.94
C ALA A 154 -5.68 -1.27 -7.43
N GLY A 155 -6.79 -1.01 -8.13
CA GLY A 155 -6.79 -0.52 -9.51
C GLY A 155 -6.12 0.84 -9.64
N LEU A 156 -6.44 1.78 -8.76
CA LEU A 156 -5.81 3.10 -8.67
C LEU A 156 -4.30 2.96 -8.40
N ILE A 157 -3.91 2.25 -7.35
CA ILE A 157 -2.50 2.05 -6.96
C ILE A 157 -1.71 1.39 -8.10
N SER A 158 -2.31 0.50 -8.89
CA SER A 158 -1.64 -0.15 -10.01
C SER A 158 -1.16 0.84 -11.08
N ASN A 159 -1.72 2.03 -11.14
CA ASN A 159 -1.34 3.10 -12.07
C ASN A 159 -0.38 4.14 -11.46
N LEU A 160 -0.01 4.01 -10.20
CA LEU A 160 0.99 4.87 -9.57
C LEU A 160 2.39 4.34 -9.83
N ASP A 161 3.38 5.23 -9.87
CA ASP A 161 4.79 4.87 -10.00
C ASP A 161 5.37 4.46 -8.65
N PHE A 162 5.00 5.17 -7.57
CA PHE A 162 5.31 4.77 -6.20
C PHE A 162 4.32 5.37 -5.19
N VAL A 163 4.41 4.93 -3.94
CA VAL A 163 3.54 5.37 -2.85
C VAL A 163 4.39 5.78 -1.64
N ILE A 164 3.99 6.84 -0.97
CA ILE A 164 4.50 7.24 0.34
C ILE A 164 3.37 7.08 1.33
N THR A 165 3.56 6.24 2.33
CA THR A 165 2.52 5.97 3.32
C THR A 165 3.11 5.60 4.67
N ILE A 166 2.23 5.46 5.67
CA ILE A 166 2.57 5.00 7.01
C ILE A 166 2.12 3.54 7.23
N ASP A 167 2.47 2.94 8.35
CA ASP A 167 2.12 1.56 8.74
C ASP A 167 0.61 1.39 8.95
N THR A 168 -0.11 1.17 7.84
CA THR A 168 -1.55 0.96 7.76
C THR A 168 -1.92 -0.18 6.82
N GLY A 169 -3.21 -0.48 6.67
CA GLY A 169 -3.70 -1.45 5.69
C GLY A 169 -3.29 -1.13 4.25
N LEU A 170 -3.12 0.17 3.92
CA LEU A 170 -2.67 0.63 2.61
C LEU A 170 -1.25 0.15 2.30
N ALA A 171 -0.31 0.22 3.25
CA ALA A 171 1.04 -0.28 3.09
C ALA A 171 1.07 -1.77 2.72
N HIS A 172 0.20 -2.57 3.36
CA HIS A 172 0.07 -3.98 3.05
C HIS A 172 -0.54 -4.24 1.66
N LEU A 173 -1.48 -3.40 1.20
CA LEU A 173 -2.02 -3.50 -0.15
C LEU A 173 -0.95 -3.14 -1.19
N VAL A 174 -0.25 -2.02 -1.00
CA VAL A 174 0.84 -1.57 -1.90
C VAL A 174 1.91 -2.65 -2.05
N GLY A 175 2.35 -3.24 -0.94
CA GLY A 175 3.30 -4.36 -0.95
C GLY A 175 2.75 -5.62 -1.61
N ALA A 176 1.47 -5.95 -1.38
CA ALA A 176 0.81 -7.10 -2.00
C ALA A 176 0.67 -6.96 -3.53
N LEU A 177 0.59 -5.74 -4.04
CA LEU A 177 0.58 -5.38 -5.46
C LEU A 177 1.99 -5.28 -6.07
N ASN A 178 3.03 -5.43 -5.27
CA ASN A 178 4.43 -5.23 -5.65
C ASN A 178 4.74 -3.81 -6.19
N LYS A 179 4.08 -2.81 -5.63
CA LYS A 179 4.35 -1.41 -5.99
C LYS A 179 5.47 -0.83 -5.14
N PRO A 180 6.39 -0.05 -5.71
CA PRO A 180 7.40 0.66 -4.95
C PRO A 180 6.74 1.54 -3.88
N CYS A 181 7.29 1.49 -2.66
CA CYS A 181 6.72 2.24 -1.54
C CYS A 181 7.81 2.73 -0.59
N LEU A 182 7.74 3.99 -0.20
CA LEU A 182 8.47 4.54 0.93
C LEU A 182 7.53 4.48 2.15
N LEU A 183 7.81 3.58 3.07
CA LEU A 183 7.00 3.36 4.26
C LEU A 183 7.59 4.13 5.44
N LEU A 184 6.89 5.17 5.87
CA LEU A 184 7.27 6.00 7.00
C LEU A 184 6.92 5.29 8.30
N LEU A 185 7.93 5.02 9.11
CA LEU A 185 7.80 4.30 10.37
C LEU A 185 8.16 5.20 11.55
N ASP A 186 7.26 5.23 12.53
CA ASP A 186 7.50 5.84 13.84
C ASP A 186 8.59 5.08 14.59
N ARG A 187 9.37 5.79 15.43
CA ARG A 187 10.44 5.17 16.21
C ARG A 187 9.96 4.10 17.17
N TYR A 188 8.84 4.32 17.85
CA TYR A 188 8.37 3.47 18.95
C TYR A 188 7.11 2.67 18.65
N LYS A 189 6.24 3.16 17.76
CA LYS A 189 4.95 2.55 17.44
C LYS A 189 5.00 1.68 16.19
N THR A 190 6.18 1.15 15.87
CA THR A 190 6.37 0.29 14.69
C THR A 190 5.82 -1.11 14.95
N CYS A 191 5.02 -1.63 14.02
CA CYS A 191 4.53 -3.00 14.07
C CYS A 191 5.70 -4.00 13.94
N TRP A 192 5.65 -5.09 14.71
CA TRP A 192 6.65 -6.18 14.69
C TRP A 192 6.97 -6.72 13.29
N ARG A 193 6.03 -6.60 12.34
CA ARG A 193 6.19 -7.08 10.96
C ARG A 193 7.31 -6.38 10.22
N TRP A 194 7.59 -5.14 10.58
CA TRP A 194 8.64 -4.33 9.95
C TRP A 194 10.02 -4.60 10.53
N LEU A 195 10.11 -5.41 11.60
CA LEU A 195 11.34 -5.75 12.32
C LEU A 195 12.08 -4.49 12.83
N LEU A 196 13.31 -4.68 13.27
CA LEU A 196 14.19 -3.59 13.75
C LEU A 196 15.45 -3.53 12.88
N ASN A 197 16.13 -2.39 12.90
CA ASN A 197 17.48 -2.19 12.34
C ASN A 197 17.64 -2.60 10.87
N ARG A 198 16.61 -2.38 10.04
CA ARG A 198 16.66 -2.62 8.61
C ARG A 198 15.77 -1.67 7.84
N ASN A 199 16.11 -1.40 6.58
CA ASN A 199 15.39 -0.50 5.68
C ASN A 199 14.64 -1.23 4.56
N ASP A 200 14.67 -2.57 4.54
CA ASP A 200 13.89 -3.42 3.64
C ASP A 200 12.83 -4.21 4.42
N SER A 201 11.90 -4.79 3.72
CA SER A 201 10.85 -5.64 4.32
C SER A 201 10.96 -7.08 3.84
N PRO A 202 11.03 -8.06 4.74
CA PRO A 202 11.00 -9.46 4.35
C PRO A 202 9.65 -9.90 3.78
N TRP A 203 8.59 -9.12 4.07
CA TRP A 203 7.25 -9.38 3.58
C TRP A 203 7.00 -8.84 2.17
N TYR A 204 7.64 -7.70 1.84
CA TYR A 204 7.36 -6.95 0.62
C TYR A 204 8.67 -6.37 0.06
N PRO A 205 9.28 -7.04 -0.93
CA PRO A 205 10.55 -6.57 -1.52
C PRO A 205 10.48 -5.19 -2.15
N SER A 206 9.26 -4.73 -2.50
CA SER A 206 9.04 -3.40 -3.10
C SER A 206 8.97 -2.25 -2.08
N LEU A 207 9.02 -2.53 -0.78
CA LEU A 207 8.96 -1.52 0.26
C LEU A 207 10.35 -1.13 0.76
N THR A 208 10.60 0.17 0.82
CA THR A 208 11.73 0.77 1.55
C THR A 208 11.21 1.39 2.85
N LEU A 209 11.78 0.97 3.98
CA LEU A 209 11.37 1.43 5.30
C LEU A 209 12.16 2.67 5.69
N ILE A 210 11.48 3.79 5.86
CA ILE A 210 12.07 5.06 6.30
C ILE A 210 11.71 5.25 7.77
N ARG A 211 12.69 5.01 8.64
CA ARG A 211 12.48 5.02 10.10
C ARG A 211 12.84 6.36 10.70
N GLN A 212 12.06 6.80 11.67
CA GLN A 212 12.51 7.89 12.54
C GLN A 212 13.70 7.44 13.36
N THR A 213 14.75 8.24 13.40
CA THR A 213 15.96 8.02 14.21
C THR A 213 15.81 8.57 15.63
N GLN A 214 15.01 9.63 15.79
CA GLN A 214 14.70 10.29 17.05
C GLN A 214 13.21 10.62 17.16
N VAL A 215 12.75 10.94 18.36
CA VAL A 215 11.38 11.42 18.60
C VAL A 215 11.18 12.71 17.81
N ASP A 216 10.03 12.84 17.17
CA ASP A 216 9.70 14.00 16.31
C ASP A 216 10.71 14.31 15.20
N GLY A 217 11.53 13.33 14.82
CA GLY A 217 12.52 13.41 13.74
C GLY A 217 11.91 13.39 12.35
N TYR A 218 10.86 14.17 12.13
CA TYR A 218 10.12 14.21 10.85
C TYR A 218 10.91 14.88 9.73
N ASP A 219 11.69 15.93 10.04
CA ASP A 219 12.51 16.62 9.03
C ASP A 219 13.60 15.70 8.45
N GLU A 220 14.29 14.93 9.31
CA GLU A 220 15.30 13.97 8.86
C GLU A 220 14.68 12.86 8.03
N GLN A 221 13.51 12.36 8.44
CA GLN A 221 12.77 11.36 7.71
C GLN A 221 12.31 11.89 6.35
N LEU A 222 11.82 13.15 6.30
CA LEU A 222 11.42 13.81 5.06
C LEU A 222 12.61 14.03 4.11
N MET A 223 13.76 14.45 4.63
CA MET A 223 14.99 14.59 3.83
C MET A 223 15.41 13.24 3.23
N THR A 224 15.28 12.15 3.97
CA THR A 224 15.53 10.80 3.44
C THR A 224 14.56 10.45 2.30
N VAL A 225 13.28 10.79 2.44
CA VAL A 225 12.28 10.64 1.37
C VAL A 225 12.66 11.45 0.13
N GLN A 226 13.02 12.73 0.29
CA GLN A 226 13.45 13.61 -0.82
C GLN A 226 14.65 13.03 -1.57
N ASN A 227 15.64 12.51 -0.84
CA ASN A 227 16.81 11.87 -1.45
C ASN A 227 16.44 10.60 -2.25
N HIS A 228 15.47 9.81 -1.80
CA HIS A 228 14.99 8.64 -2.56
C HIS A 228 14.23 9.06 -3.82
N ILE A 229 13.42 10.09 -3.74
CA ILE A 229 12.70 10.66 -4.88
C ILE A 229 13.71 11.18 -5.93
N ALA A 230 14.67 11.98 -5.51
CA ALA A 230 15.68 12.57 -6.40
C ALA A 230 16.52 11.50 -7.13
N LYS A 231 16.91 10.43 -6.44
CA LYS A 231 17.63 9.30 -7.05
C LYS A 231 16.80 8.58 -8.12
N LYS A 232 15.50 8.44 -7.92
CA LYS A 232 14.60 7.81 -8.89
C LYS A 232 14.48 8.65 -10.17
N ILE A 233 14.40 9.97 -10.04
CA ILE A 233 14.36 10.88 -11.20
C ILE A 233 15.68 10.86 -11.98
N GLY A 234 16.82 10.91 -11.27
CA GLY A 234 18.15 10.86 -11.90
C GLY A 234 18.42 9.56 -12.66
N ALA A 235 17.76 8.46 -12.27
CA ALA A 235 17.85 7.18 -12.97
C ALA A 235 16.91 7.08 -14.19
N GLU A 236 15.88 7.95 -14.29
CA GLU A 236 14.92 7.98 -15.40
C GLU A 236 15.17 9.13 -16.40
N ALA A 237 16.12 10.03 -16.12
CA ALA A 237 16.53 11.04 -17.09
C ALA A 237 17.23 10.36 -18.29
N PRO A 238 16.75 10.55 -19.53
CA PRO A 238 17.41 9.98 -20.69
C PRO A 238 18.84 10.54 -20.73
N ILE A 239 19.85 9.65 -20.85
CA ILE A 239 21.21 10.04 -21.14
C ILE A 239 21.13 10.79 -22.46
N SER A 240 21.21 12.12 -22.42
CA SER A 240 21.35 12.92 -23.63
C SER A 240 22.68 12.51 -24.29
N SER A 241 22.57 11.71 -25.35
CA SER A 241 23.68 11.42 -26.25
C SER A 241 24.12 12.75 -26.85
N THR A 242 25.22 13.28 -26.33
CA THR A 242 26.04 14.28 -27.01
C THR A 242 26.78 13.66 -28.17
#